data_449320828dc8d6f994ef252adac4751d
#
_entry.id   449320828dc8d6f994ef252adac4751d
#
_cell.length_a   1.000
_cell.length_b   1.000
_cell.length_c   1.000
_cell.angle_alpha   90.00
_cell.angle_beta   90.00
_cell.angle_gamma   90.00
#
_symmetry.space_group_name_H-M   'P 1'
#
loop_
_entity.id
_entity.type
_entity.pdbx_description
1 polymer ?
#
loop_
_entity_poly.entity_id
_entity_poly.type
_entity_poly.pdbx_seq_one_letter_code
_entity_poly.pdbx_strand_id
1 'polypeptide(L)'
;MLGDWERPYLTLDPSYVATIIRVFSEMYQTGAVVKGLKPIYWCASCQTALAEAEVEYANHTSPSIYVQFEAESPIPGVEGPAAFVIWTTTPWTLPANLAVAVHPEFEYSALRVGDRTLIMASFLAPAALAECGIEHYETVRKFRGTELEGATYRHAIFPEKICPVILGEHVTLDAGTGCVH
;
A
#
# COMPACT_ATOMS: atom_id res chain seq x y z
N MET A 1 31.07 44.57 -4.15
CA MET A 1 30.25 43.62 -4.94
C MET A 1 30.25 44.15 -6.34
N LEU A 2 30.67 43.34 -7.32
CA LEU A 2 30.69 43.73 -8.73
C LEU A 2 29.43 43.14 -9.40
N GLY A 3 28.68 43.96 -10.12
CA GLY A 3 27.47 43.56 -10.83
C GLY A 3 27.05 44.66 -11.82
N ASP A 4 26.33 44.23 -12.87
CA ASP A 4 25.69 45.17 -13.81
C ASP A 4 24.27 45.49 -13.30
N TRP A 5 24.14 46.63 -12.64
CA TRP A 5 22.90 47.09 -12.04
C TRP A 5 21.93 47.73 -13.03
N GLU A 6 22.41 48.07 -14.23
CA GLU A 6 21.59 48.61 -15.31
C GLU A 6 20.91 47.51 -16.11
N ARG A 7 21.55 46.34 -16.16
CA ARG A 7 21.04 45.13 -16.82
C ARG A 7 21.14 43.90 -15.90
N PRO A 8 20.41 43.89 -14.80
CA PRO A 8 20.44 42.77 -13.90
C PRO A 8 19.88 41.48 -14.52
N TYR A 9 20.41 40.33 -14.16
CA TYR A 9 19.82 39.05 -14.52
C TYR A 9 18.51 38.85 -13.73
N LEU A 10 17.38 38.90 -14.45
CA LEU A 10 16.04 38.76 -13.90
C LEU A 10 15.34 37.53 -14.48
N THR A 11 14.97 36.59 -13.62
CA THR A 11 14.21 35.39 -14.05
C THR A 11 12.77 35.71 -14.47
N LEU A 12 12.27 36.91 -14.12
CA LEU A 12 10.98 37.45 -14.55
C LEU A 12 11.01 38.11 -15.93
N ASP A 13 12.20 38.24 -16.56
CA ASP A 13 12.30 38.80 -17.91
C ASP A 13 11.48 37.95 -18.90
N PRO A 14 10.62 38.57 -19.74
CA PRO A 14 9.81 37.80 -20.67
C PRO A 14 10.60 36.93 -21.64
N SER A 15 11.79 37.35 -22.03
CA SER A 15 12.67 36.55 -22.90
C SER A 15 13.20 35.30 -22.17
N TYR A 16 13.47 35.41 -20.85
CA TYR A 16 13.87 34.29 -20.01
C TYR A 16 12.72 33.28 -19.89
N VAL A 17 11.51 33.76 -19.56
CA VAL A 17 10.32 32.92 -19.42
C VAL A 17 10.00 32.22 -20.76
N ALA A 18 10.08 32.93 -21.88
CA ALA A 18 9.87 32.36 -23.21
C ALA A 18 10.89 31.25 -23.53
N THR A 19 12.12 31.38 -23.06
CA THR A 19 13.16 30.37 -23.25
C THR A 19 12.84 29.11 -22.43
N ILE A 20 12.38 29.25 -21.18
CA ILE A 20 11.95 28.11 -20.35
C ILE A 20 10.81 27.37 -21.04
N ILE A 21 9.78 28.08 -21.51
CA ILE A 21 8.61 27.48 -22.19
C ILE A 21 9.04 26.74 -23.46
N ARG A 22 9.95 27.30 -24.24
CA ARG A 22 10.46 26.66 -25.46
C ARG A 22 11.17 25.36 -25.15
N VAL A 23 12.11 25.37 -24.21
CA VAL A 23 12.85 24.16 -23.80
C VAL A 23 11.90 23.09 -23.25
N PHE A 24 10.94 23.49 -22.42
CA PHE A 24 9.92 22.58 -21.93
C PHE A 24 9.11 21.94 -23.07
N SER A 25 8.71 22.78 -24.07
CA SER A 25 7.98 22.28 -25.25
C SER A 25 8.80 21.28 -26.07
N GLU A 26 10.11 21.52 -26.24
CA GLU A 26 11.02 20.59 -26.91
C GLU A 26 11.09 19.25 -26.16
N MET A 27 11.22 19.27 -24.83
CA MET A 27 11.20 18.06 -23.98
C MET A 27 9.87 17.32 -24.07
N TYR A 28 8.74 18.05 -24.10
CA TYR A 28 7.42 17.44 -24.27
C TYR A 28 7.30 16.72 -25.62
N GLN A 29 7.78 17.34 -26.70
CA GLN A 29 7.73 16.76 -28.05
C GLN A 29 8.58 15.49 -28.19
N THR A 30 9.64 15.34 -27.40
CA THR A 30 10.43 14.10 -27.36
C THR A 30 9.79 12.98 -26.53
N GLY A 31 8.66 13.24 -25.87
CA GLY A 31 8.00 12.28 -24.98
C GLY A 31 8.65 12.16 -23.60
N ALA A 32 9.64 12.98 -23.27
CA ALA A 32 10.29 13.00 -21.96
C ALA A 32 9.38 13.56 -20.83
N VAL A 33 8.34 14.30 -21.19
CA VAL A 33 7.36 14.86 -20.27
C VAL A 33 6.00 14.23 -20.51
N VAL A 34 5.44 13.60 -19.48
CA VAL A 34 4.13 12.97 -19.53
C VAL A 34 3.26 13.42 -18.36
N LYS A 35 1.95 13.49 -18.56
CA LYS A 35 1.01 13.73 -17.46
C LYS A 35 0.76 12.42 -16.73
N GLY A 36 0.96 12.43 -15.42
CA GLY A 36 0.72 11.26 -14.56
C GLY A 36 0.20 11.67 -13.19
N LEU A 37 -0.24 10.65 -12.42
CA LEU A 37 -0.55 10.79 -11.01
C LEU A 37 0.59 10.15 -10.21
N LYS A 38 1.11 10.89 -9.24
CA LYS A 38 2.16 10.43 -8.33
C LYS A 38 1.80 10.85 -6.91
N PRO A 39 1.92 9.98 -5.91
CA PRO A 39 1.83 10.37 -4.51
C PRO A 39 2.89 11.43 -4.18
N ILE A 40 2.50 12.44 -3.44
CA ILE A 40 3.38 13.53 -2.99
C ILE A 40 3.27 13.70 -1.48
N TYR A 41 4.32 14.23 -0.87
CA TYR A 41 4.27 14.68 0.50
C TYR A 41 3.38 15.91 0.61
N TRP A 42 2.52 15.93 1.62
CA TRP A 42 1.55 17.00 1.86
C TRP A 42 1.59 17.43 3.31
N CYS A 43 1.74 18.72 3.55
CA CYS A 43 1.58 19.31 4.88
C CYS A 43 0.14 19.74 5.12
N ALA A 44 -0.55 19.07 6.04
CA ALA A 44 -1.92 19.41 6.39
C ALA A 44 -2.06 20.77 7.09
N SER A 45 -1.03 21.23 7.81
CA SER A 45 -1.00 22.53 8.49
C SER A 45 -0.78 23.67 7.50
N CYS A 46 0.19 23.53 6.59
CA CYS A 46 0.47 24.55 5.57
C CYS A 46 -0.45 24.44 4.36
N GLN A 47 -1.19 23.34 4.22
CA GLN A 47 -2.09 23.03 3.10
C GLN A 47 -1.37 23.13 1.75
N THR A 48 -0.16 22.58 1.69
CA THR A 48 0.68 22.59 0.48
C THR A 48 1.44 21.29 0.31
N ALA A 49 1.82 21.00 -0.94
CA ALA A 49 2.77 19.96 -1.28
C ALA A 49 4.17 20.32 -0.73
N LEU A 50 4.93 19.32 -0.34
CA LEU A 50 6.31 19.45 0.12
C LEU A 50 7.27 18.84 -0.90
N ALA A 51 8.42 19.49 -1.09
CA ALA A 51 9.57 18.85 -1.69
C ALA A 51 10.18 17.84 -0.70
N GLU A 52 10.90 16.84 -1.21
CA GLU A 52 11.51 15.82 -0.35
C GLU A 52 12.44 16.41 0.71
N ALA A 53 13.18 17.47 0.36
CA ALA A 53 14.07 18.17 1.28
C ALA A 53 13.37 18.97 2.41
N GLU A 54 12.07 19.17 2.29
CA GLU A 54 11.24 19.87 3.29
C GLU A 54 10.57 18.90 4.27
N VAL A 55 10.75 17.59 4.05
CA VAL A 55 10.17 16.54 4.90
C VAL A 55 11.08 16.28 6.09
N GLU A 56 10.55 16.45 7.28
CA GLU A 56 11.21 16.12 8.54
C GLU A 56 10.66 14.81 9.09
N TYR A 57 11.56 13.93 9.55
CA TYR A 57 11.22 12.65 10.14
C TYR A 57 11.35 12.69 11.64
N ALA A 58 10.35 12.21 12.34
CA ALA A 58 10.34 12.10 13.80
C ALA A 58 9.73 10.76 14.22
N ASN A 59 10.09 10.32 15.44
CA ASN A 59 9.45 9.14 16.02
C ASN A 59 7.97 9.46 16.27
N HIS A 60 7.10 8.59 15.78
CA HIS A 60 5.66 8.70 15.94
C HIS A 60 5.09 7.38 16.45
N THR A 61 4.23 7.46 17.47
CA THR A 61 3.48 6.30 17.96
C THR A 61 2.11 6.29 17.28
N SER A 62 1.81 5.23 16.55
CA SER A 62 0.55 5.04 15.87
C SER A 62 -0.10 3.73 16.34
N PRO A 63 -1.45 3.67 16.48
CA PRO A 63 -2.12 2.41 16.71
C PRO A 63 -1.90 1.47 15.53
N SER A 64 -1.63 0.20 15.81
CA SER A 64 -1.63 -0.86 14.81
C SER A 64 -2.79 -1.80 15.05
N ILE A 65 -3.41 -2.28 13.97
CA ILE A 65 -4.54 -3.19 14.03
C ILE A 65 -4.40 -4.34 13.04
N TYR A 66 -4.95 -5.48 13.42
CA TYR A 66 -5.21 -6.61 12.54
C TYR A 66 -6.66 -6.57 12.09
N VAL A 67 -6.91 -6.75 10.80
CA VAL A 67 -8.26 -6.70 10.23
C VAL A 67 -8.50 -7.94 9.39
N GLN A 68 -9.66 -8.57 9.58
CA GLN A 68 -10.11 -9.68 8.79
C GLN A 68 -10.95 -9.18 7.62
N PHE A 69 -10.58 -9.61 6.40
CA PHE A 69 -11.38 -9.45 5.21
C PHE A 69 -11.99 -10.80 4.85
N GLU A 70 -13.28 -10.96 5.08
CA GLU A 70 -14.00 -12.22 4.87
C GLU A 70 -13.93 -12.64 3.39
N ALA A 71 -13.44 -13.85 3.13
CA ALA A 71 -13.39 -14.39 1.77
C ALA A 71 -14.82 -14.54 1.22
N GLU A 72 -15.05 -14.01 0.03
CA GLU A 72 -16.32 -14.16 -0.70
C GLU A 72 -16.31 -15.37 -1.61
N SER A 73 -15.20 -15.56 -2.33
CA SER A 73 -15.01 -16.78 -3.13
C SER A 73 -14.52 -17.93 -2.26
N PRO A 74 -14.93 -19.17 -2.60
CA PRO A 74 -14.38 -20.34 -1.93
C PRO A 74 -12.87 -20.40 -2.08
N ILE A 75 -12.17 -20.68 -0.98
CA ILE A 75 -10.72 -20.88 -1.01
C ILE A 75 -10.45 -22.38 -1.20
N PRO A 76 -9.71 -22.77 -2.24
CA PRO A 76 -9.51 -24.19 -2.55
C PRO A 76 -8.95 -24.99 -1.38
N GLY A 77 -9.63 -26.07 -0.98
CA GLY A 77 -9.22 -26.94 0.15
C GLY A 77 -9.37 -26.34 1.54
N VAL A 78 -10.14 -25.25 1.66
CA VAL A 78 -10.57 -24.67 2.94
C VAL A 78 -12.09 -24.80 3.05
N GLU A 79 -12.55 -25.44 4.10
CA GLU A 79 -13.97 -25.61 4.40
C GLU A 79 -14.43 -24.55 5.42
N GLY A 80 -15.64 -24.02 5.23
CA GLY A 80 -16.24 -23.03 6.11
C GLY A 80 -15.76 -21.61 5.89
N PRO A 81 -16.06 -20.68 6.82
CA PRO A 81 -15.70 -19.28 6.71
C PRO A 81 -14.18 -19.07 6.73
N ALA A 82 -13.67 -18.30 5.76
CA ALA A 82 -12.26 -17.95 5.68
C ALA A 82 -12.10 -16.42 5.59
N ALA A 83 -10.99 -15.90 6.09
CA ALA A 83 -10.67 -14.48 6.02
C ALA A 83 -9.18 -14.25 5.77
N PHE A 84 -8.87 -13.29 4.91
CA PHE A 84 -7.52 -12.75 4.78
C PHE A 84 -7.26 -11.78 5.93
N VAL A 85 -6.14 -11.94 6.63
CA VAL A 85 -5.78 -11.05 7.73
C VAL A 85 -4.72 -10.08 7.26
N ILE A 86 -5.03 -8.78 7.33
CA ILE A 86 -4.06 -7.70 7.08
C ILE A 86 -3.64 -7.08 8.41
N TRP A 87 -2.52 -6.41 8.39
CA TRP A 87 -2.05 -5.56 9.49
C TRP A 87 -1.77 -4.16 8.95
N THR A 88 -2.15 -3.14 9.71
CA THR A 88 -1.90 -1.75 9.32
C THR A 88 -1.65 -0.85 10.52
N THR A 89 -0.75 0.12 10.35
CA THR A 89 -0.55 1.26 11.27
C THR A 89 -1.31 2.50 10.83
N THR A 90 -2.04 2.42 9.72
CA THR A 90 -2.79 3.54 9.12
C THR A 90 -4.25 3.14 8.87
N PRO A 91 -5.04 2.86 9.93
CA PRO A 91 -6.41 2.33 9.78
C PRO A 91 -7.35 3.24 9.00
N TRP A 92 -7.07 4.52 8.90
CA TRP A 92 -7.86 5.47 8.10
C TRP A 92 -7.74 5.27 6.58
N THR A 93 -6.83 4.40 6.11
CA THR A 93 -6.72 4.01 4.69
C THR A 93 -7.69 2.88 4.32
N LEU A 94 -8.22 2.15 5.29
CA LEU A 94 -9.17 1.04 5.06
C LEU A 94 -10.37 1.42 4.18
N PRO A 95 -11.04 2.59 4.33
CA PRO A 95 -12.16 2.94 3.46
C PRO A 95 -11.80 3.01 1.97
N ALA A 96 -10.54 3.29 1.65
CA ALA A 96 -10.03 3.37 0.27
C ALA A 96 -9.52 2.03 -0.27
N ASN A 97 -9.57 0.94 0.53
CA ASN A 97 -9.09 -0.37 0.10
C ASN A 97 -9.75 -0.82 -1.21
N LEU A 98 -8.96 -1.31 -2.16
CA LEU A 98 -9.39 -1.82 -3.47
C LEU A 98 -8.96 -3.26 -3.72
N ALA A 99 -7.90 -3.72 -3.07
CA ALA A 99 -7.36 -5.07 -3.23
C ALA A 99 -6.55 -5.47 -1.99
N VAL A 100 -6.31 -6.76 -1.81
CA VAL A 100 -5.27 -7.30 -0.94
C VAL A 100 -4.18 -7.88 -1.81
N ALA A 101 -2.94 -7.41 -1.62
CA ALA A 101 -1.76 -7.92 -2.31
C ALA A 101 -1.10 -9.04 -1.50
N VAL A 102 -0.73 -10.12 -2.17
CA VAL A 102 0.07 -11.24 -1.67
C VAL A 102 1.30 -11.44 -2.55
N HIS A 103 2.41 -11.87 -1.99
CA HIS A 103 3.62 -12.10 -2.78
C HIS A 103 3.52 -13.44 -3.54
N PRO A 104 3.85 -13.50 -4.83
CA PRO A 104 3.68 -14.70 -5.63
C PRO A 104 4.47 -15.92 -5.12
N GLU A 105 5.66 -15.69 -4.57
CA GLU A 105 6.56 -16.77 -4.16
C GLU A 105 6.48 -17.15 -2.68
N PHE A 106 5.79 -16.35 -1.85
CA PHE A 106 5.70 -16.65 -0.42
C PHE A 106 4.68 -17.78 -0.17
N GLU A 107 4.93 -18.50 0.93
CA GLU A 107 4.01 -19.50 1.45
C GLU A 107 3.00 -18.84 2.39
N TYR A 108 1.73 -19.09 2.15
CA TYR A 108 0.59 -18.68 2.96
C TYR A 108 -0.04 -19.88 3.62
N SER A 109 -0.53 -19.73 4.83
CA SER A 109 -1.23 -20.77 5.58
C SER A 109 -2.69 -20.41 5.80
N ALA A 110 -3.56 -21.36 5.59
CA ALA A 110 -4.92 -21.36 6.11
C ALA A 110 -4.89 -21.96 7.51
N LEU A 111 -5.21 -21.17 8.51
CA LEU A 111 -5.08 -21.46 9.93
C LEU A 111 -6.46 -21.48 10.57
N ARG A 112 -6.90 -22.66 11.00
CA ARG A 112 -8.18 -22.81 11.70
C ARG A 112 -8.08 -22.33 13.13
N VAL A 113 -8.94 -21.36 13.46
CA VAL A 113 -9.07 -20.78 14.79
C VAL A 113 -10.56 -20.86 15.16
N GLY A 114 -10.92 -21.83 16.00
CA GLY A 114 -12.33 -22.10 16.32
C GLY A 114 -13.13 -22.51 15.09
N ASP A 115 -14.15 -21.73 14.76
CA ASP A 115 -15.09 -21.99 13.66
C ASP A 115 -14.72 -21.32 12.33
N ARG A 116 -13.61 -20.58 12.27
CA ARG A 116 -13.15 -19.86 11.09
C ARG A 116 -11.70 -20.14 10.71
N THR A 117 -11.35 -19.85 9.48
CA THR A 117 -10.00 -20.01 8.96
C THR A 117 -9.40 -18.67 8.61
N LEU A 118 -8.19 -18.39 9.12
CA LEU A 118 -7.45 -17.17 8.86
C LEU A 118 -6.34 -17.46 7.83
N ILE A 119 -6.17 -16.57 6.85
CA ILE A 119 -5.17 -16.70 5.79
C ILE A 119 -4.14 -15.59 5.94
N MET A 120 -2.87 -15.97 6.08
CA MET A 120 -1.73 -15.08 6.18
C MET A 120 -0.43 -15.81 5.82
N ALA A 121 0.67 -15.08 5.62
CA ALA A 121 1.96 -15.68 5.32
C ALA A 121 2.41 -16.62 6.44
N SER A 122 2.83 -17.84 6.08
CA SER A 122 3.20 -18.90 7.01
C SER A 122 4.28 -18.47 8.00
N PHE A 123 5.24 -17.67 7.54
CA PHE A 123 6.35 -17.20 8.37
C PHE A 123 5.90 -16.20 9.45
N LEU A 124 4.96 -15.32 9.14
CA LEU A 124 4.48 -14.29 10.06
C LEU A 124 3.35 -14.74 10.97
N ALA A 125 2.66 -15.80 10.61
CA ALA A 125 1.47 -16.28 11.29
C ALA A 125 1.64 -16.51 12.81
N PRO A 126 2.72 -17.16 13.31
CA PRO A 126 2.87 -17.38 14.75
C PRO A 126 2.94 -16.07 15.55
N ALA A 127 3.69 -15.08 15.05
CA ALA A 127 3.83 -13.80 15.73
C ALA A 127 2.51 -12.99 15.68
N ALA A 128 1.86 -12.92 14.52
CA ALA A 128 0.60 -12.21 14.35
C ALA A 128 -0.53 -12.82 15.22
N LEU A 129 -0.62 -14.13 15.28
CA LEU A 129 -1.62 -14.80 16.12
C LEU A 129 -1.36 -14.60 17.61
N ALA A 130 -0.08 -14.66 18.03
CA ALA A 130 0.29 -14.40 19.42
C ALA A 130 -0.06 -12.97 19.85
N GLU A 131 0.19 -11.96 19.00
CA GLU A 131 -0.21 -10.57 19.24
C GLU A 131 -1.73 -10.41 19.35
N CYS A 132 -2.48 -11.24 18.61
CA CYS A 132 -3.95 -11.29 18.71
C CYS A 132 -4.46 -12.13 19.90
N GLY A 133 -3.59 -12.69 20.74
CA GLY A 133 -3.97 -13.54 21.87
C GLY A 133 -4.48 -14.93 21.47
N ILE A 134 -4.14 -15.38 20.25
CA ILE A 134 -4.56 -16.68 19.71
C ILE A 134 -3.42 -17.69 19.91
N GLU A 135 -3.56 -18.56 20.90
CA GLU A 135 -2.54 -19.58 21.24
C GLU A 135 -2.77 -20.91 20.53
N HIS A 136 -4.03 -21.22 20.17
CA HIS A 136 -4.40 -22.51 19.58
C HIS A 136 -4.95 -22.33 18.17
N TYR A 137 -4.29 -22.94 17.22
CA TYR A 137 -4.70 -22.97 15.81
C TYR A 137 -4.17 -24.22 15.13
N GLU A 138 -4.81 -24.62 14.04
CA GLU A 138 -4.41 -25.75 13.20
C GLU A 138 -4.13 -25.26 11.79
N THR A 139 -3.00 -25.69 11.21
CA THR A 139 -2.74 -25.44 9.78
C THR A 139 -3.54 -26.42 8.94
N VAL A 140 -4.57 -25.93 8.26
CA VAL A 140 -5.45 -26.71 7.41
C VAL A 140 -4.82 -26.95 6.03
N ARG A 141 -4.23 -25.89 5.47
CA ARG A 141 -3.61 -25.91 4.15
C ARG A 141 -2.53 -24.85 4.02
N LYS A 142 -1.59 -25.11 3.12
CA LYS A 142 -0.58 -24.16 2.67
C LYS A 142 -0.76 -23.88 1.19
N PHE A 143 -0.46 -22.63 0.80
CA PHE A 143 -0.57 -22.11 -0.57
C PHE A 143 0.72 -21.39 -0.97
N ARG A 144 1.00 -21.37 -2.28
CA ARG A 144 1.80 -20.29 -2.85
C ARG A 144 0.91 -19.06 -3.05
N GLY A 145 1.46 -17.86 -2.97
CA GLY A 145 0.68 -16.64 -3.23
C GLY A 145 -0.04 -16.65 -4.59
N THR A 146 0.58 -17.27 -5.61
CA THR A 146 -0.03 -17.46 -6.92
C THR A 146 -1.33 -18.28 -6.90
N GLU A 147 -1.52 -19.15 -5.92
CA GLU A 147 -2.76 -19.93 -5.76
C GLU A 147 -3.91 -19.11 -5.15
N LEU A 148 -3.60 -17.96 -4.55
CA LEU A 148 -4.58 -17.05 -3.97
C LEU A 148 -4.97 -15.91 -4.91
N GLU A 149 -4.31 -15.78 -6.06
CA GLU A 149 -4.61 -14.77 -7.06
C GLU A 149 -6.05 -14.93 -7.59
N GLY A 150 -6.77 -13.82 -7.65
CA GLY A 150 -8.15 -13.77 -8.12
C GLY A 150 -9.19 -14.24 -7.10
N ALA A 151 -8.80 -14.72 -5.92
CA ALA A 151 -9.72 -14.87 -4.80
C ALA A 151 -10.36 -13.51 -4.49
N THR A 152 -11.59 -13.53 -4.00
CA THR A 152 -12.32 -12.30 -3.67
C THR A 152 -12.70 -12.27 -2.20
N TYR A 153 -12.82 -11.06 -1.66
CA TYR A 153 -13.20 -10.83 -0.27
C TYR A 153 -14.16 -9.66 -0.15
N ARG A 154 -14.92 -9.63 0.95
CA ARG A 154 -15.78 -8.51 1.33
C ARG A 154 -14.97 -7.44 2.02
N HIS A 155 -15.17 -6.19 1.61
CA HIS A 155 -14.55 -5.04 2.27
C HIS A 155 -15.00 -4.95 3.74
N ALA A 156 -14.07 -4.78 4.68
CA ALA A 156 -14.37 -4.83 6.10
C ALA A 156 -15.34 -3.73 6.60
N ILE A 157 -15.35 -2.56 5.93
CA ILE A 157 -16.22 -1.42 6.29
C ILE A 157 -17.46 -1.34 5.39
N PHE A 158 -17.31 -1.70 4.11
CA PHE A 158 -18.38 -1.64 3.09
C PHE A 158 -18.65 -3.06 2.55
N PRO A 159 -19.44 -3.88 3.25
CA PRO A 159 -19.61 -5.31 2.92
C PRO A 159 -20.19 -5.57 1.52
N GLU A 160 -20.86 -4.59 0.92
CA GLU A 160 -21.37 -4.65 -0.45
C GLU A 160 -20.25 -4.58 -1.50
N LYS A 161 -19.06 -4.08 -1.11
CA LYS A 161 -17.92 -3.96 -1.99
C LYS A 161 -17.08 -5.23 -1.96
N ILE A 162 -17.04 -5.92 -3.10
CA ILE A 162 -16.20 -7.10 -3.30
C ILE A 162 -14.89 -6.69 -3.95
N CYS A 163 -13.78 -7.09 -3.35
CA CYS A 163 -12.43 -6.72 -3.76
C CYS A 163 -11.59 -7.96 -4.07
N PRO A 164 -10.65 -7.90 -5.02
CA PRO A 164 -9.81 -9.03 -5.39
C PRO A 164 -8.56 -9.15 -4.51
N VAL A 165 -8.03 -10.37 -4.45
CA VAL A 165 -6.65 -10.64 -4.06
C VAL A 165 -5.78 -10.59 -5.33
N ILE A 166 -4.69 -9.84 -5.27
CA ILE A 166 -3.76 -9.63 -6.39
C ILE A 166 -2.34 -10.02 -6.00
N LEU A 167 -1.49 -10.22 -6.99
CA LEU A 167 -0.06 -10.42 -6.74
C LEU A 167 0.68 -9.10 -6.63
N GLY A 168 1.66 -9.02 -5.71
CA GLY A 168 2.49 -7.83 -5.51
C GLY A 168 3.88 -8.20 -4.99
N GLU A 169 4.92 -7.95 -5.77
CA GLU A 169 6.31 -8.19 -5.39
C GLU A 169 6.81 -7.26 -4.26
N HIS A 170 6.07 -6.19 -3.97
CA HIS A 170 6.36 -5.26 -2.89
C HIS A 170 5.98 -5.79 -1.49
N VAL A 171 5.26 -6.90 -1.41
CA VAL A 171 4.91 -7.53 -0.13
C VAL A 171 6.16 -8.13 0.48
N THR A 172 6.43 -7.85 1.76
CA THR A 172 7.59 -8.36 2.51
C THR A 172 7.16 -9.24 3.69
N LEU A 173 8.14 -9.89 4.33
CA LEU A 173 7.96 -10.70 5.53
C LEU A 173 8.61 -10.06 6.78
N ASP A 174 8.86 -8.75 6.74
CA ASP A 174 9.53 -8.05 7.83
C ASP A 174 8.58 -7.77 9.01
N ALA A 175 7.30 -7.58 8.72
CA ALA A 175 6.26 -7.31 9.72
C ALA A 175 4.86 -7.63 9.19
N GLY A 176 3.88 -7.66 10.08
CA GLY A 176 2.46 -7.80 9.76
C GLY A 176 2.05 -9.24 9.46
N THR A 177 1.37 -9.45 8.34
CA THR A 177 0.74 -10.73 7.98
C THR A 177 1.16 -11.27 6.61
N GLY A 178 1.93 -10.50 5.84
CA GLY A 178 2.22 -10.81 4.44
C GLY A 178 1.01 -10.62 3.49
N CYS A 179 -0.08 -10.06 3.99
CA CYS A 179 -1.21 -9.58 3.20
C CYS A 179 -1.29 -8.06 3.34
N VAL A 180 -1.16 -7.33 2.24
CA VAL A 180 -1.10 -5.86 2.22
C VAL A 180 -2.35 -5.30 1.56
N HIS A 181 -2.96 -4.30 2.21
CA HIS A 181 -4.17 -3.66 1.69
C HIS A 181 -3.91 -2.29 1.09
#